data_948d3483fbacecc80185d92eeb5ce60d
#
_entry.id   948d3483fbacecc80185d92eeb5ce60d
#
_cell.length_a   1.000
_cell.length_b   1.000
_cell.length_c   1.000
_cell.angle_alpha   90.00
_cell.angle_beta   90.00
_cell.angle_gamma   90.00
#
_symmetry.space_group_name_H-M   'P 1'
#
loop_
_entity.id
_entity.type
_entity.pdbx_description
1 polymer ?
#
loop_
_entity_poly.entity_id
_entity_poly.type
_entity_poly.pdbx_seq_one_letter_code
_entity_poly.pdbx_strand_id
1 'polypeptide(L)'
;MGRRHYALNRLHRQPVFRFLALLLLLCESLHILSIQSAQIATRHAPPPPHNTKRIYIAAQHWNNAELLRDRWNDALVALVKELGIHNVHITIYESGSYDDTKDALRELDAVLGELQVRRHITMSDVSHKDEITKQPVGAGWIRTPSGETALRRIPFLANLRNKILDTLQELHNQGEDFDLVLFLNDVVFTVDHPQTSFALQLTPYSLQMPCNYSTPTMGTTLPLAH
;
A
#
# COMPACT_ATOMS: atom_id res chain seq x y z
N MET A 1 21.29 29.07 39.00
CA MET A 1 20.24 28.18 38.42
C MET A 1 18.87 28.26 39.12
N GLY A 2 18.60 29.22 40.01
CA GLY A 2 17.41 29.27 40.89
C GLY A 2 16.22 30.14 40.45
N ARG A 3 16.35 30.97 39.40
CA ARG A 3 15.29 31.96 39.07
C ARG A 3 14.12 31.43 38.21
N ARG A 4 14.28 30.33 37.50
CA ARG A 4 13.18 29.77 36.62
C ARG A 4 12.12 28.98 37.39
N HIS A 5 12.47 28.37 38.54
CA HIS A 5 11.49 27.60 39.34
C HIS A 5 10.50 28.48 40.12
N TYR A 6 10.91 29.69 40.52
CA TYR A 6 10.02 30.61 41.25
C TYR A 6 8.92 31.26 40.38
N ALA A 7 9.17 31.41 39.06
CA ALA A 7 8.20 31.99 38.15
C ALA A 7 7.02 31.04 37.88
N LEU A 8 7.30 29.74 37.71
CA LEU A 8 6.28 28.69 37.48
C LEU A 8 5.35 28.51 38.69
N ASN A 9 5.88 28.53 39.90
CA ASN A 9 5.07 28.40 41.12
C ASN A 9 4.15 29.60 41.39
N ARG A 10 4.46 30.78 40.86
CA ARG A 10 3.63 31.98 40.95
C ARG A 10 2.46 31.98 39.95
N LEU A 11 2.69 31.44 38.75
CA LEU A 11 1.63 31.29 37.73
C LEU A 11 0.54 30.30 38.21
N HIS A 12 0.93 29.20 38.85
CA HIS A 12 0.00 28.19 39.37
C HIS A 12 -0.92 28.68 40.48
N ARG A 13 -0.61 29.80 41.15
CA ARG A 13 -1.43 30.43 42.20
C ARG A 13 -2.45 31.44 41.64
N GLN A 14 -2.36 31.79 40.36
CA GLN A 14 -3.29 32.71 39.75
C GLN A 14 -4.64 32.01 39.48
N PRO A 15 -5.76 32.53 39.95
CA PRO A 15 -7.06 31.88 39.74
C PRO A 15 -7.41 31.74 38.24
N VAL A 16 -6.96 32.68 37.42
CA VAL A 16 -7.14 32.67 35.97
C VAL A 16 -6.42 31.49 35.34
N PHE A 17 -5.20 31.18 35.78
CA PHE A 17 -4.45 30.02 35.25
C PHE A 17 -5.12 28.69 35.60
N ARG A 18 -5.63 28.57 36.84
CA ARG A 18 -6.39 27.39 37.27
C ARG A 18 -7.69 27.24 36.45
N PHE A 19 -8.38 28.33 36.19
CA PHE A 19 -9.58 28.31 35.39
C PHE A 19 -9.30 27.88 33.95
N LEU A 20 -8.25 28.42 33.32
CA LEU A 20 -7.83 28.02 31.97
C LEU A 20 -7.40 26.55 31.91
N ALA A 21 -6.67 26.07 32.93
CA ALA A 21 -6.27 24.65 32.98
C ALA A 21 -7.48 23.72 33.13
N LEU A 22 -8.46 24.08 33.96
CA LEU A 22 -9.71 23.35 34.10
C LEU A 22 -10.55 23.37 32.80
N LEU A 23 -10.59 24.50 32.11
CA LEU A 23 -11.28 24.62 30.82
C LEU A 23 -10.64 23.73 29.77
N LEU A 24 -9.30 23.70 29.68
CA LEU A 24 -8.57 22.80 28.79
C LEU A 24 -8.87 21.33 29.09
N LEU A 25 -8.80 20.93 30.36
CA LEU A 25 -9.13 19.56 30.78
C LEU A 25 -10.57 19.17 30.43
N LEU A 26 -11.51 20.12 30.58
CA LEU A 26 -12.90 19.90 30.20
C LEU A 26 -13.03 19.72 28.68
N CYS A 27 -12.39 20.57 27.88
CA CYS A 27 -12.39 20.46 26.42
C CYS A 27 -11.81 19.12 25.96
N GLU A 28 -10.67 18.68 26.51
CA GLU A 28 -10.05 17.40 26.23
C GLU A 28 -10.97 16.22 26.63
N SER A 29 -11.60 16.30 27.79
CA SER A 29 -12.54 15.28 28.25
C SER A 29 -13.75 15.16 27.33
N LEU A 30 -14.31 16.27 26.88
CA LEU A 30 -15.44 16.31 25.93
C LEU A 30 -15.00 15.77 24.56
N HIS A 31 -13.78 16.07 24.12
CA HIS A 31 -13.22 15.56 22.89
C HIS A 31 -13.05 14.03 22.92
N ILE A 32 -12.50 13.51 24.01
CA ILE A 32 -12.37 12.06 24.22
C ILE A 32 -13.74 11.36 24.24
N LEU A 33 -14.71 11.93 24.95
CA LEU A 33 -16.10 11.40 24.99
C LEU A 33 -16.77 11.42 23.61
N SER A 34 -16.53 12.47 22.82
CA SER A 34 -17.03 12.58 21.45
C SER A 34 -16.44 11.48 20.54
N ILE A 35 -15.14 11.22 20.66
CA ILE A 35 -14.47 10.13 19.92
C ILE A 35 -15.05 8.78 20.35
N GLN A 36 -15.18 8.54 21.64
CA GLN A 36 -15.73 7.27 22.16
C GLN A 36 -17.18 7.05 21.73
N SER A 37 -18.01 8.09 21.75
CA SER A 37 -19.41 7.99 21.30
C SER A 37 -19.52 7.70 19.80
N ALA A 38 -18.65 8.32 18.98
CA ALA A 38 -18.57 8.03 17.56
C ALA A 38 -18.15 6.58 17.31
N GLN A 39 -17.19 6.06 18.09
CA GLN A 39 -16.78 4.67 18.01
C GLN A 39 -17.87 3.68 18.40
N ILE A 40 -18.66 3.98 19.42
CA ILE A 40 -19.80 3.14 19.83
C ILE A 40 -20.89 3.16 18.78
N ALA A 41 -21.19 4.31 18.20
CA ALA A 41 -22.20 4.46 17.13
C ALA A 41 -21.82 3.62 15.89
N THR A 42 -20.55 3.61 15.49
CA THR A 42 -20.06 2.79 14.37
C THR A 42 -20.10 1.30 14.68
N ARG A 43 -19.89 0.87 15.94
CA ARG A 43 -20.03 -0.55 16.35
C ARG A 43 -21.45 -1.08 16.26
N HIS A 44 -22.43 -0.23 16.39
CA HIS A 44 -23.86 -0.58 16.34
C HIS A 44 -24.53 -0.20 15.02
N ALA A 45 -23.74 0.36 14.07
CA ALA A 45 -24.24 0.57 12.72
C ALA A 45 -24.58 -0.78 12.09
N PRO A 46 -25.73 -0.91 11.40
CA PRO A 46 -25.99 -2.12 10.61
C PRO A 46 -24.84 -2.34 9.62
N PRO A 47 -24.49 -3.60 9.33
CA PRO A 47 -23.45 -3.87 8.36
C PRO A 47 -23.74 -3.10 7.08
N PRO A 48 -22.73 -2.46 6.47
CA PRO A 48 -22.93 -1.74 5.23
C PRO A 48 -23.56 -2.69 4.22
N PRO A 49 -24.48 -2.18 3.36
CA PRO A 49 -25.04 -3.00 2.29
C PRO A 49 -23.86 -3.66 1.55
N HIS A 50 -23.99 -4.94 1.21
CA HIS A 50 -22.95 -5.74 0.56
C HIS A 50 -22.15 -4.88 -0.41
N ASN A 51 -20.85 -4.80 -0.20
CA ASN A 51 -19.97 -3.98 -1.03
C ASN A 51 -20.15 -4.40 -2.49
N THR A 52 -20.77 -3.54 -3.28
CA THR A 52 -20.99 -3.77 -4.71
C THR A 52 -19.80 -3.32 -5.54
N LYS A 53 -18.83 -2.65 -4.92
CA LYS A 53 -17.64 -2.12 -5.60
C LYS A 53 -16.69 -3.24 -5.95
N ARG A 54 -16.18 -3.20 -7.17
CA ARG A 54 -15.13 -4.09 -7.63
C ARG A 54 -13.77 -3.55 -7.19
N ILE A 55 -12.99 -4.37 -6.52
CA ILE A 55 -11.75 -3.97 -5.87
C ILE A 55 -10.59 -4.78 -6.45
N TYR A 56 -9.58 -4.07 -6.93
CA TYR A 56 -8.31 -4.65 -7.33
C TYR A 56 -7.34 -4.57 -6.16
N ILE A 57 -6.91 -5.73 -5.65
CA ILE A 57 -5.93 -5.82 -4.56
C ILE A 57 -4.57 -6.12 -5.17
N ALA A 58 -3.62 -5.22 -4.95
CA ALA A 58 -2.25 -5.29 -5.44
C ALA A 58 -1.28 -5.49 -4.28
N ALA A 59 -0.33 -6.41 -4.40
CA ALA A 59 0.70 -6.61 -3.39
C ALA A 59 2.04 -7.01 -4.01
N GLN A 60 3.12 -6.64 -3.31
CA GLN A 60 4.49 -7.00 -3.68
C GLN A 60 5.19 -7.60 -2.48
N HIS A 61 5.90 -8.72 -2.70
CA HIS A 61 6.64 -9.41 -1.64
C HIS A 61 8.07 -9.72 -2.07
N TRP A 62 8.96 -9.64 -1.09
CA TRP A 62 10.35 -10.05 -1.20
C TRP A 62 10.90 -10.40 0.18
N ASN A 63 11.36 -11.64 0.37
CA ASN A 63 11.87 -12.17 1.65
C ASN A 63 10.88 -11.93 2.82
N ASN A 64 9.63 -12.30 2.62
CA ASN A 64 8.54 -12.10 3.58
C ASN A 64 7.91 -13.41 4.07
N ALA A 65 8.58 -14.56 3.97
CA ALA A 65 8.01 -15.88 4.28
C ALA A 65 7.35 -15.95 5.66
N GLU A 66 8.05 -15.48 6.71
CA GLU A 66 7.56 -15.45 8.07
C GLU A 66 6.32 -14.55 8.21
N LEU A 67 6.38 -13.32 7.69
CA LEU A 67 5.26 -12.37 7.72
C LEU A 67 4.01 -12.95 7.03
N LEU A 68 4.21 -13.59 5.87
CA LEU A 68 3.11 -14.18 5.10
C LEU A 68 2.41 -15.29 5.88
N ARG A 69 3.17 -16.24 6.42
CA ARG A 69 2.61 -17.38 7.16
C ARG A 69 2.01 -16.98 8.49
N ASP A 70 2.67 -16.08 9.22
CA ASP A 70 2.25 -15.75 10.58
C ASP A 70 0.99 -14.87 10.63
N ARG A 71 0.80 -13.98 9.63
CA ARG A 71 -0.25 -12.97 9.73
C ARG A 71 -0.86 -12.55 8.41
N TRP A 72 -0.04 -12.31 7.37
CA TRP A 72 -0.50 -11.60 6.18
C TRP A 72 -1.49 -12.42 5.35
N ASN A 73 -1.22 -13.71 5.15
CA ASN A 73 -2.08 -14.60 4.38
C ASN A 73 -3.48 -14.70 5.01
N ASP A 74 -3.55 -14.93 6.32
CA ASP A 74 -4.83 -15.02 7.03
C ASP A 74 -5.58 -13.68 7.01
N ALA A 75 -4.87 -12.58 7.19
CA ALA A 75 -5.46 -11.24 7.12
C ALA A 75 -6.01 -10.93 5.72
N LEU A 76 -5.31 -11.33 4.65
CA LEU A 76 -5.79 -11.15 3.28
C LEU A 76 -7.04 -11.99 3.03
N VAL A 77 -7.05 -13.26 3.45
CA VAL A 77 -8.21 -14.14 3.31
C VAL A 77 -9.41 -13.58 4.07
N ALA A 78 -9.22 -13.07 5.28
CA ALA A 78 -10.27 -12.42 6.05
C ALA A 78 -10.80 -11.16 5.34
N LEU A 79 -9.90 -10.33 4.80
CA LEU A 79 -10.25 -9.13 4.05
C LEU A 79 -11.09 -9.47 2.80
N VAL A 80 -10.69 -10.48 2.05
CA VAL A 80 -11.40 -10.92 0.84
C VAL A 80 -12.82 -11.40 1.17
N LYS A 81 -12.98 -12.14 2.26
CA LYS A 81 -14.31 -12.58 2.73
C LYS A 81 -15.19 -11.40 3.13
N GLU A 82 -14.63 -10.39 3.79
CA GLU A 82 -15.36 -9.18 4.19
C GLU A 82 -15.76 -8.31 2.99
N LEU A 83 -14.86 -8.15 2.01
CA LEU A 83 -15.13 -7.41 0.78
C LEU A 83 -16.06 -8.14 -0.19
N GLY A 84 -16.21 -9.45 -0.03
CA GLY A 84 -16.94 -10.34 -0.92
C GLY A 84 -16.05 -10.95 -2.00
N ILE A 85 -15.92 -12.26 -2.01
CA ILE A 85 -15.00 -13.03 -2.87
C ILE A 85 -15.16 -12.75 -4.38
N HIS A 86 -16.37 -12.40 -4.81
CA HIS A 86 -16.67 -12.09 -6.22
C HIS A 86 -16.37 -10.65 -6.60
N ASN A 87 -16.17 -9.78 -5.61
CA ASN A 87 -15.93 -8.35 -5.81
C ASN A 87 -14.44 -8.01 -5.92
N VAL A 88 -13.55 -8.97 -5.64
CA VAL A 88 -12.12 -8.75 -5.60
C VAL A 88 -11.40 -9.46 -6.74
N HIS A 89 -10.30 -8.83 -7.19
CA HIS A 89 -9.25 -9.45 -7.98
C HIS A 89 -7.91 -9.18 -7.31
N ILE A 90 -7.14 -10.22 -7.06
CA ILE A 90 -5.87 -10.11 -6.36
C ILE A 90 -4.72 -10.26 -7.34
N THR A 91 -3.78 -9.35 -7.34
CA THR A 91 -2.53 -9.49 -8.09
C THR A 91 -1.34 -9.35 -7.13
N ILE A 92 -0.51 -10.38 -7.08
CA ILE A 92 0.68 -10.42 -6.24
C ILE A 92 1.90 -10.62 -7.13
N TYR A 93 2.93 -9.80 -6.91
CA TYR A 93 4.23 -9.98 -7.55
C TYR A 93 5.29 -10.29 -6.49
N GLU A 94 5.91 -11.45 -6.62
CA GLU A 94 7.07 -11.85 -5.84
C GLU A 94 8.34 -11.57 -6.64
N SER A 95 9.32 -10.88 -6.06
CA SER A 95 10.46 -10.31 -6.77
C SER A 95 11.78 -11.07 -6.50
N GLY A 96 11.77 -12.39 -6.65
CA GLY A 96 12.98 -13.22 -6.57
C GLY A 96 13.53 -13.32 -5.15
N SER A 97 12.73 -13.76 -4.21
CA SER A 97 13.12 -14.00 -2.81
C SER A 97 14.12 -15.15 -2.70
N TYR A 98 14.94 -15.07 -1.65
CA TYR A 98 15.91 -16.10 -1.27
C TYR A 98 15.41 -17.03 -0.15
N ASP A 99 14.32 -16.64 0.49
CA ASP A 99 13.63 -17.41 1.55
C ASP A 99 12.41 -18.18 0.99
N ASP A 100 11.63 -18.77 1.87
CA ASP A 100 10.46 -19.57 1.53
C ASP A 100 9.22 -18.71 1.16
N THR A 101 9.39 -17.43 0.76
CA THR A 101 8.30 -16.54 0.36
C THR A 101 7.45 -17.16 -0.76
N LYS A 102 8.08 -17.80 -1.73
CA LYS A 102 7.37 -18.46 -2.84
C LYS A 102 6.48 -19.59 -2.36
N ASP A 103 6.94 -20.37 -1.38
CA ASP A 103 6.15 -21.46 -0.81
C ASP A 103 4.98 -20.93 0.00
N ALA A 104 5.19 -19.89 0.81
CA ALA A 104 4.12 -19.21 1.53
C ALA A 104 3.05 -18.62 0.59
N LEU A 105 3.45 -18.14 -0.59
CA LEU A 105 2.51 -17.65 -1.61
C LEU A 105 1.78 -18.80 -2.34
N ARG A 106 2.42 -19.97 -2.53
CA ARG A 106 1.73 -21.16 -3.06
C ARG A 106 0.67 -21.69 -2.09
N GLU A 107 0.96 -21.66 -0.78
CA GLU A 107 -0.01 -21.98 0.27
C GLU A 107 -1.21 -21.02 0.20
N LEU A 108 -0.98 -19.72 0.08
CA LEU A 108 -2.03 -18.72 -0.12
C LEU A 108 -2.82 -18.96 -1.41
N ASP A 109 -2.13 -19.24 -2.51
CA ASP A 109 -2.75 -19.51 -3.81
C ASP A 109 -3.73 -20.68 -3.74
N ALA A 110 -3.37 -21.74 -3.03
CA ALA A 110 -4.24 -22.89 -2.80
C ALA A 110 -5.52 -22.50 -2.03
N VAL A 111 -5.38 -21.75 -0.93
CA VAL A 111 -6.53 -21.27 -0.13
C VAL A 111 -7.45 -20.35 -0.93
N LEU A 112 -6.89 -19.40 -1.68
CA LEU A 112 -7.66 -18.51 -2.54
C LEU A 112 -8.34 -19.27 -3.70
N GLY A 113 -7.72 -20.37 -4.16
CA GLY A 113 -8.28 -21.28 -5.16
C GLY A 113 -9.51 -22.01 -4.65
N GLU A 114 -9.46 -22.57 -3.46
CA GLU A 114 -10.61 -23.21 -2.80
C GLU A 114 -11.78 -22.24 -2.62
N LEU A 115 -11.49 -20.97 -2.34
CA LEU A 115 -12.48 -19.91 -2.22
C LEU A 115 -12.95 -19.36 -3.59
N GLN A 116 -12.38 -19.85 -4.70
CA GLN A 116 -12.68 -19.38 -6.05
C GLN A 116 -12.46 -17.86 -6.26
N VAL A 117 -11.51 -17.27 -5.53
CA VAL A 117 -11.13 -15.88 -5.67
C VAL A 117 -10.34 -15.68 -6.96
N ARG A 118 -10.69 -14.65 -7.74
CA ARG A 118 -9.94 -14.27 -8.94
C ARG A 118 -8.58 -13.69 -8.53
N ARG A 119 -7.52 -14.24 -9.10
CA ARG A 119 -6.18 -13.87 -8.72
C ARG A 119 -5.14 -14.11 -9.82
N HIS A 120 -4.06 -13.36 -9.74
CA HIS A 120 -2.86 -13.51 -10.54
C HIS A 120 -1.63 -13.38 -9.63
N ILE A 121 -0.91 -14.47 -9.40
CA ILE A 121 0.28 -14.50 -8.56
C ILE A 121 1.49 -14.82 -9.43
N THR A 122 2.37 -13.84 -9.60
CA THR A 122 3.60 -13.98 -10.38
C THR A 122 4.78 -14.18 -9.42
N MET A 123 5.52 -15.26 -9.61
CA MET A 123 6.74 -15.58 -8.85
C MET A 123 7.95 -15.44 -9.78
N SER A 124 8.79 -14.44 -9.53
CA SER A 124 9.96 -14.15 -10.32
C SER A 124 11.14 -15.03 -9.90
N ASP A 125 11.88 -15.55 -10.88
CA ASP A 125 13.17 -16.21 -10.62
C ASP A 125 14.34 -15.21 -10.67
N VAL A 126 14.07 -13.96 -11.05
CA VAL A 126 15.06 -12.90 -11.14
C VAL A 126 15.11 -12.13 -9.83
N SER A 127 16.21 -12.24 -9.12
CA SER A 127 16.45 -11.52 -7.87
C SER A 127 16.84 -10.06 -8.12
N HIS A 128 16.75 -9.24 -7.06
CA HIS A 128 17.27 -7.87 -7.11
C HIS A 128 18.74 -7.83 -7.52
N LYS A 129 19.54 -8.78 -7.04
CA LYS A 129 20.96 -8.90 -7.39
C LYS A 129 21.14 -9.13 -8.88
N ASP A 130 20.30 -9.97 -9.48
CA ASP A 130 20.36 -10.24 -10.91
C ASP A 130 19.99 -9.01 -11.72
N GLU A 131 19.00 -8.23 -11.27
CA GLU A 131 18.60 -6.98 -11.91
C GLU A 131 19.71 -5.93 -11.91
N ILE A 132 20.43 -5.77 -10.80
CA ILE A 132 21.53 -4.78 -10.71
C ILE A 132 22.79 -5.22 -11.45
N THR A 133 22.95 -6.51 -11.78
CA THR A 133 24.09 -7.02 -12.57
C THR A 133 23.85 -6.96 -14.07
N LYS A 134 22.62 -6.73 -14.51
CA LYS A 134 22.31 -6.54 -15.93
C LYS A 134 22.93 -5.27 -16.47
N GLN A 135 23.12 -5.21 -17.79
CA GLN A 135 23.54 -3.96 -18.42
C GLN A 135 22.52 -2.84 -18.17
N PRO A 136 22.99 -1.64 -17.82
CA PRO A 136 22.08 -0.52 -17.53
C PRO A 136 21.26 -0.15 -18.76
N VAL A 137 19.97 -0.44 -18.68
CA VAL A 137 19.02 -0.07 -19.72
C VAL A 137 17.87 0.73 -19.10
N GLY A 138 17.59 1.92 -19.64
CA GLY A 138 16.47 2.75 -19.20
C GLY A 138 16.81 3.69 -18.04
N ALA A 139 15.76 4.32 -17.50
CA ALA A 139 15.87 5.29 -16.42
C ALA A 139 16.14 4.63 -15.07
N GLY A 140 16.80 5.36 -14.17
CA GLY A 140 17.02 4.91 -12.78
C GLY A 140 18.45 4.46 -12.48
N TRP A 141 19.31 4.35 -13.48
CA TRP A 141 20.71 4.08 -13.28
C TRP A 141 21.52 5.35 -13.02
N ILE A 142 22.47 5.28 -12.10
CA ILE A 142 23.39 6.35 -11.75
C ILE A 142 24.80 5.84 -11.73
N ARG A 143 25.77 6.74 -11.97
CA ARG A 143 27.17 6.48 -11.73
C ARG A 143 27.51 6.86 -10.29
N THR A 144 28.03 5.92 -9.53
CA THR A 144 28.45 6.16 -8.13
C THR A 144 29.76 6.95 -8.11
N PRO A 145 30.15 7.57 -6.99
CA PRO A 145 31.44 8.23 -6.84
C PRO A 145 32.64 7.28 -7.05
N SER A 146 32.45 5.97 -6.83
CA SER A 146 33.45 4.93 -7.13
C SER A 146 33.56 4.60 -8.62
N GLY A 147 32.71 5.21 -9.47
CA GLY A 147 32.69 4.98 -10.92
C GLY A 147 31.85 3.80 -11.37
N GLU A 148 31.25 3.05 -10.45
CA GLU A 148 30.36 1.94 -10.74
C GLU A 148 28.97 2.43 -11.16
N THR A 149 28.27 1.62 -11.95
CA THR A 149 26.89 1.90 -12.31
C THR A 149 25.95 1.16 -11.36
N ALA A 150 25.03 1.87 -10.73
CA ALA A 150 24.07 1.32 -9.78
C ALA A 150 22.64 1.69 -10.13
N LEU A 151 21.71 0.77 -9.95
CA LEU A 151 20.29 1.02 -10.09
C LEU A 151 19.76 1.63 -8.80
N ARG A 152 19.12 2.80 -8.90
CA ARG A 152 18.49 3.45 -7.75
C ARG A 152 17.30 2.62 -7.25
N ARG A 153 17.17 2.53 -5.92
CA ARG A 153 16.12 1.75 -5.26
C ARG A 153 14.70 2.20 -5.64
N ILE A 154 14.45 3.51 -5.68
CA ILE A 154 13.10 4.03 -5.96
C ILE A 154 12.62 3.66 -7.36
N PRO A 155 13.38 3.90 -8.46
CA PRO A 155 13.01 3.42 -9.79
C PRO A 155 12.85 1.91 -9.87
N PHE A 156 13.69 1.14 -9.19
CA PHE A 156 13.55 -0.31 -9.13
C PHE A 156 12.19 -0.73 -8.53
N LEU A 157 11.84 -0.20 -7.36
CA LEU A 157 10.56 -0.49 -6.71
C LEU A 157 9.36 0.00 -7.53
N ALA A 158 9.50 1.15 -8.23
CA ALA A 158 8.46 1.64 -9.14
C ALA A 158 8.24 0.68 -10.30
N ASN A 159 9.31 0.14 -10.89
CA ASN A 159 9.20 -0.85 -11.96
C ASN A 159 8.50 -2.15 -11.51
N LEU A 160 8.78 -2.61 -10.28
CA LEU A 160 8.09 -3.78 -9.73
C LEU A 160 6.58 -3.52 -9.53
N ARG A 161 6.22 -2.33 -9.05
CA ARG A 161 4.82 -1.92 -8.91
C ARG A 161 4.12 -1.81 -10.25
N ASN A 162 4.80 -1.31 -11.27
CA ASN A 162 4.25 -1.24 -12.62
C ASN A 162 3.89 -2.62 -13.17
N LYS A 163 4.70 -3.66 -12.93
CA LYS A 163 4.40 -5.04 -13.33
C LYS A 163 3.06 -5.55 -12.75
N ILE A 164 2.70 -5.11 -11.54
CA ILE A 164 1.39 -5.43 -10.93
C ILE A 164 0.28 -4.66 -11.63
N LEU A 165 0.52 -3.40 -11.98
CA LEU A 165 -0.45 -2.56 -12.67
C LEU A 165 -0.61 -2.95 -14.15
N ASP A 166 0.38 -3.60 -14.76
CA ASP A 166 0.26 -4.14 -16.12
C ASP A 166 -0.91 -5.16 -16.19
N THR A 167 -1.04 -6.02 -15.17
CA THR A 167 -2.18 -6.94 -15.06
C THR A 167 -3.52 -6.19 -14.95
N LEU A 168 -3.57 -5.10 -14.19
CA LEU A 168 -4.77 -4.25 -14.13
C LEU A 168 -5.13 -3.67 -15.49
N GLN A 169 -4.13 -3.21 -16.25
CA GLN A 169 -4.32 -2.68 -17.61
C GLN A 169 -4.79 -3.77 -18.57
N GLU A 170 -4.26 -4.98 -18.46
CA GLU A 170 -4.70 -6.13 -19.26
C GLU A 170 -6.18 -6.46 -19.01
N LEU A 171 -6.59 -6.49 -17.74
CA LEU A 171 -7.98 -6.72 -17.33
C LEU A 171 -8.89 -5.61 -17.86
N HIS A 172 -8.48 -4.35 -17.77
CA HIS A 172 -9.22 -3.23 -18.33
C HIS A 172 -9.40 -3.38 -19.87
N ASN A 173 -8.35 -3.76 -20.58
CA ASN A 173 -8.42 -4.00 -22.03
C ASN A 173 -9.35 -5.17 -22.38
N GLN A 174 -9.60 -6.08 -21.45
CA GLN A 174 -10.57 -7.19 -21.58
C GLN A 174 -12.00 -6.78 -21.19
N GLY A 175 -12.21 -5.52 -20.80
CA GLY A 175 -13.52 -4.98 -20.38
C GLY A 175 -13.82 -5.19 -18.90
N GLU A 176 -12.79 -5.49 -18.08
CA GLU A 176 -12.94 -5.61 -16.63
C GLU A 176 -12.48 -4.34 -15.94
N ASP A 177 -13.43 -3.59 -15.38
CA ASP A 177 -13.16 -2.37 -14.63
C ASP A 177 -13.25 -2.60 -13.12
N PHE A 178 -12.48 -1.82 -12.38
CA PHE A 178 -12.46 -1.82 -10.93
C PHE A 178 -12.74 -0.42 -10.40
N ASP A 179 -13.57 -0.33 -9.35
CA ASP A 179 -13.90 0.94 -8.72
C ASP A 179 -12.76 1.45 -7.84
N LEU A 180 -11.97 0.52 -7.30
CA LEU A 180 -10.94 0.81 -6.31
C LEU A 180 -9.72 -0.05 -6.54
N VAL A 181 -8.54 0.53 -6.29
CA VAL A 181 -7.26 -0.19 -6.22
C VAL A 181 -6.74 -0.09 -4.80
N LEU A 182 -6.57 -1.24 -4.16
CA LEU A 182 -5.98 -1.36 -2.84
C LEU A 182 -4.56 -1.92 -2.99
N PHE A 183 -3.55 -1.09 -2.72
CA PHE A 183 -2.16 -1.54 -2.73
C PHE A 183 -1.72 -1.93 -1.31
N LEU A 184 -1.60 -3.24 -1.07
CA LEU A 184 -1.10 -3.79 0.18
C LEU A 184 0.41 -4.01 0.06
N ASN A 185 1.15 -3.48 1.02
CA ASN A 185 2.57 -3.78 1.16
C ASN A 185 2.76 -4.90 2.19
N ASP A 186 4.00 -5.11 2.60
CA ASP A 186 4.46 -6.00 3.65
C ASP A 186 4.13 -5.49 5.07
N VAL A 187 2.94 -4.95 5.26
CA VAL A 187 2.45 -4.44 6.55
C VAL A 187 1.49 -5.42 7.19
N VAL A 188 1.58 -5.55 8.51
CA VAL A 188 0.60 -6.30 9.29
C VAL A 188 -0.69 -5.49 9.38
N PHE A 189 -1.79 -6.10 8.99
CA PHE A 189 -3.12 -5.52 9.12
C PHE A 189 -4.10 -6.55 9.68
N THR A 190 -5.17 -6.09 10.28
CA THR A 190 -6.27 -6.93 10.77
C THR A 190 -7.59 -6.39 10.25
N VAL A 191 -8.55 -7.28 10.05
CA VAL A 191 -9.89 -6.94 9.57
C VAL A 191 -10.85 -6.69 10.74
N ASP A 192 -10.48 -7.12 11.95
CA ASP A 192 -11.32 -7.10 13.15
C ASP A 192 -11.58 -5.71 13.75
N HIS A 193 -11.01 -4.65 13.19
CA HIS A 193 -11.29 -3.29 13.57
C HIS A 193 -11.79 -2.44 12.39
N PRO A 194 -13.12 -2.42 12.17
CA PRO A 194 -13.71 -1.46 11.26
C PRO A 194 -13.52 0.00 11.71
N GLN A 195 -12.82 0.22 12.83
CA GLN A 195 -12.66 1.53 13.47
C GLN A 195 -11.23 1.97 13.76
N THR A 196 -10.24 1.12 13.66
CA THR A 196 -8.90 1.66 13.45
C THR A 196 -8.93 2.19 12.03
N SER A 197 -8.97 3.49 11.92
CA SER A 197 -8.79 4.27 10.70
C SER A 197 -7.50 3.89 9.97
N PHE A 198 -7.41 2.68 9.46
CA PHE A 198 -7.14 2.54 8.09
C PHE A 198 -8.39 3.14 7.42
N ALA A 199 -8.46 4.43 7.36
CA ALA A 199 -8.91 5.04 6.15
C ALA A 199 -7.98 4.41 5.11
N LEU A 200 -8.33 3.21 4.64
CA LEU A 200 -8.02 2.76 3.33
C LEU A 200 -8.40 3.98 2.53
N GLN A 201 -7.41 4.81 2.26
CA GLN A 201 -7.57 5.96 1.38
C GLN A 201 -7.76 5.29 0.04
N LEU A 202 -8.98 4.75 -0.12
CA LEU A 202 -9.53 4.26 -1.36
C LEU A 202 -9.67 5.51 -2.21
N THR A 203 -8.56 5.95 -2.75
CA THR A 203 -8.58 7.00 -3.76
C THR A 203 -9.33 6.39 -4.93
N PRO A 204 -10.50 6.95 -5.33
CA PRO A 204 -11.12 6.53 -6.58
C PRO A 204 -10.09 6.76 -7.68
N TYR A 205 -9.64 5.68 -8.26
CA TYR A 205 -8.72 5.73 -9.38
C TYR A 205 -9.57 6.07 -10.62
N SER A 206 -9.82 7.35 -10.81
CA SER A 206 -10.14 7.82 -12.14
C SER A 206 -8.86 7.66 -12.94
N LEU A 207 -8.85 6.71 -13.86
CA LEU A 207 -7.80 6.47 -14.87
C LEU A 207 -7.67 7.69 -15.77
N GLN A 208 -7.22 8.80 -15.21
CA GLN A 208 -6.67 9.91 -15.96
C GLN A 208 -5.17 9.63 -16.11
N MET A 209 -4.86 8.60 -16.91
CA MET A 209 -3.53 8.43 -17.45
C MET A 209 -3.20 9.69 -18.24
N PRO A 210 -2.14 10.43 -17.92
CA PRO A 210 -1.61 11.37 -18.89
C PRO A 210 -1.06 10.52 -20.04
N CYS A 211 -1.82 10.43 -21.14
CA CYS A 211 -1.35 9.96 -22.42
C CYS A 211 -0.27 10.92 -22.92
N ASN A 212 0.96 10.80 -22.42
CA ASN A 212 2.12 11.46 -23.00
C ASN A 212 3.38 10.61 -22.73
N TYR A 213 3.35 9.36 -23.20
CA TYR A 213 4.56 8.74 -23.68
C TYR A 213 4.53 8.86 -25.21
N SER A 214 4.98 10.00 -25.71
CA SER A 214 5.39 10.12 -27.10
C SER A 214 6.55 9.16 -27.31
N THR A 215 6.28 8.07 -28.01
CA THR A 215 7.30 7.24 -28.65
C THR A 215 8.23 8.16 -29.42
N PRO A 216 9.57 8.06 -29.22
CA PRO A 216 10.50 8.76 -30.09
C PRO A 216 10.33 8.13 -31.48
N THR A 217 9.73 8.88 -32.38
CA THR A 217 9.77 8.61 -33.81
C THR A 217 11.23 8.58 -34.23
N MET A 218 11.70 7.39 -34.60
CA MET A 218 12.96 7.26 -35.33
C MET A 218 12.82 7.98 -36.67
N GLY A 219 13.33 9.20 -36.69
CA GLY A 219 13.53 9.93 -37.93
C GLY A 219 14.65 9.27 -38.73
N THR A 220 14.26 8.46 -39.68
CA THR A 220 15.11 8.03 -40.79
C THR A 220 15.34 9.24 -41.71
N THR A 221 16.46 9.88 -41.61
CA THR A 221 17.01 10.69 -42.69
C THR A 221 18.47 10.35 -42.88
N LEU A 222 18.71 9.54 -43.89
CA LEU A 222 20.01 9.38 -44.55
C LEU A 222 20.28 10.67 -45.38
N PRO A 223 21.43 11.28 -45.27
CA PRO A 223 21.91 12.17 -46.30
C PRO A 223 22.71 11.36 -47.32
N LEU A 224 22.32 11.46 -48.57
CA LEU A 224 23.10 11.08 -49.74
C LEU A 224 24.34 11.98 -49.85
N ALA A 225 25.44 11.30 -50.06
CA ALA A 225 26.73 11.89 -50.38
C ALA A 225 26.76 12.43 -51.83
N HIS A 226 27.47 13.57 -51.97
CA HIS A 226 28.21 13.92 -53.19
C HIS A 226 29.68 14.00 -52.84
#